data_e8501e065de4ac98ee7dadfb8810ccc6
#
_entry.id   e8501e065de4ac98ee7dadfb8810ccc6
#
_cell.length_a   1.000
_cell.length_b   1.000
_cell.length_c   1.000
_cell.angle_alpha   90.00
_cell.angle_beta   90.00
_cell.angle_gamma   90.00
#
_symmetry.space_group_name_H-M   'P 1'
#
loop_
_entity.id
_entity.type
_entity.pdbx_description
1 polymer ?
#
loop_
_entity_poly.entity_id
_entity_poly.type
_entity_poly.pdbx_seq_one_letter_code
_entity_poly.pdbx_strand_id
1 'polypeptide(L)'
;MSDGGRLSVPEDRLGDGGREPVPSPAPARRVEKPWGYEVIWAHTDLYVGKSIHVRAGESLSLQFHEEKDETLFLLSGQLRMRVGRGLDAMEEVELQEGEALRIEPGLYHWMEAETDVVVLEASTPELDDVIRVRDRYGRAPAPDGGDDGG
;
A
#
# COMPACT_ATOMS: atom_id res chain seq x y z
N MET A 1 -31.22 23.87 24.32
CA MET A 1 -31.45 24.61 23.06
C MET A 1 -30.16 24.68 22.33
N SER A 2 -29.96 23.78 21.36
CA SER A 2 -28.76 23.72 20.53
C SER A 2 -28.93 24.70 19.37
N ASP A 3 -28.09 25.74 19.37
CA ASP A 3 -27.98 26.69 18.28
C ASP A 3 -27.33 26.01 17.08
N GLY A 4 -28.10 25.73 16.05
CA GLY A 4 -27.63 25.19 14.80
C GLY A 4 -26.90 26.26 14.00
N GLY A 5 -25.60 26.36 14.19
CA GLY A 5 -24.73 27.19 13.37
C GLY A 5 -24.80 26.77 11.91
N ARG A 6 -25.64 27.43 11.14
CA ARG A 6 -25.67 27.32 9.69
C ARG A 6 -24.41 27.99 9.15
N LEU A 7 -23.48 27.17 8.63
CA LEU A 7 -22.36 27.68 7.84
C LEU A 7 -22.93 28.31 6.57
N SER A 8 -23.04 29.65 6.58
CA SER A 8 -23.38 30.39 5.38
C SER A 8 -22.16 30.55 4.51
N VAL A 9 -22.17 29.91 3.34
CA VAL A 9 -21.19 30.14 2.28
C VAL A 9 -21.42 31.56 1.72
N PRO A 10 -20.38 32.41 1.61
CA PRO A 10 -20.55 33.74 1.01
C PRO A 10 -21.03 33.61 -0.44
N GLU A 11 -22.09 34.34 -0.77
CA GLU A 11 -22.70 34.34 -2.12
C GLU A 11 -21.85 35.03 -3.20
N ASP A 12 -20.75 35.66 -2.84
CA ASP A 12 -19.88 36.42 -3.77
C ASP A 12 -18.90 35.55 -4.60
N ARG A 13 -19.01 34.24 -4.50
CA ARG A 13 -18.25 33.30 -5.39
C ARG A 13 -19.07 32.81 -6.59
N LEU A 14 -20.25 33.35 -6.81
CA LEU A 14 -21.01 33.10 -8.03
C LEU A 14 -20.64 34.13 -9.10
N GLY A 15 -19.33 34.17 -9.44
CA GLY A 15 -18.85 34.85 -10.65
C GLY A 15 -19.38 34.12 -11.88
N ASP A 16 -20.09 34.88 -12.72
CA ASP A 16 -20.55 34.47 -14.03
C ASP A 16 -19.35 33.88 -14.84
N GLY A 17 -19.56 32.74 -15.41
CA GLY A 17 -18.72 32.25 -16.48
C GLY A 17 -17.93 31.02 -16.15
N GLY A 18 -18.22 29.97 -16.82
CA GLY A 18 -17.39 28.77 -16.89
C GLY A 18 -17.45 27.93 -15.63
N ARG A 19 -18.49 27.13 -15.50
CA ARG A 19 -18.48 26.02 -14.54
C ARG A 19 -17.20 25.22 -14.74
N GLU A 20 -16.30 25.29 -13.76
CA GLU A 20 -15.20 24.37 -13.75
C GLU A 20 -15.75 22.93 -13.81
N PRO A 21 -15.18 22.07 -14.68
CA PRO A 21 -15.69 20.71 -14.82
C PRO A 21 -15.58 19.95 -13.50
N VAL A 22 -16.67 19.34 -13.06
CA VAL A 22 -16.63 18.42 -11.92
C VAL A 22 -16.02 17.10 -12.35
N PRO A 23 -15.33 16.39 -11.45
CA PRO A 23 -14.76 15.10 -11.77
C PRO A 23 -15.81 14.09 -12.22
N SER A 24 -15.45 13.23 -13.16
CA SER A 24 -16.27 12.11 -13.60
C SER A 24 -15.67 10.79 -13.11
N PRO A 25 -16.48 9.76 -12.87
CA PRO A 25 -15.98 8.44 -12.58
C PRO A 25 -15.07 7.92 -13.70
N ALA A 26 -13.99 7.27 -13.33
CA ALA A 26 -13.07 6.62 -14.24
C ALA A 26 -12.72 5.21 -13.72
N PRO A 27 -12.41 4.25 -14.63
CA PRO A 27 -11.96 2.93 -14.20
C PRO A 27 -10.68 3.00 -13.38
N ALA A 28 -10.59 2.20 -12.32
CA ALA A 28 -9.36 2.02 -11.58
C ALA A 28 -8.32 1.26 -12.42
N ARG A 29 -7.04 1.51 -12.16
CA ARG A 29 -5.95 0.89 -12.89
C ARG A 29 -5.58 -0.45 -12.26
N ARG A 30 -5.69 -1.54 -13.03
CA ARG A 30 -5.24 -2.86 -12.64
C ARG A 30 -3.80 -3.10 -13.09
N VAL A 31 -2.96 -3.63 -12.20
CA VAL A 31 -1.56 -3.98 -12.46
C VAL A 31 -1.34 -5.44 -12.10
N GLU A 32 -0.95 -6.26 -13.09
CA GLU A 32 -0.64 -7.67 -12.86
C GLU A 32 0.71 -7.81 -12.13
N LYS A 33 0.75 -8.76 -11.20
CA LYS A 33 1.92 -9.11 -10.40
C LYS A 33 2.13 -10.63 -10.43
N PRO A 34 3.37 -11.13 -10.17
CA PRO A 34 3.62 -12.57 -10.14
C PRO A 34 2.74 -13.32 -9.12
N TRP A 35 2.38 -12.67 -8.03
CA TRP A 35 1.61 -13.22 -6.92
C TRP A 35 0.10 -12.96 -7.01
N GLY A 36 -0.36 -12.16 -7.95
CA GLY A 36 -1.74 -11.77 -8.10
C GLY A 36 -1.88 -10.46 -8.86
N TYR A 37 -2.56 -9.49 -8.31
CA TYR A 37 -2.71 -8.19 -8.93
C TYR A 37 -3.02 -7.09 -7.91
N GLU A 38 -2.82 -5.85 -8.33
CA GLU A 38 -3.20 -4.64 -7.60
C GLU A 38 -4.25 -3.87 -8.39
N VAL A 39 -5.14 -3.21 -7.68
CA VAL A 39 -6.06 -2.23 -8.26
C VAL A 39 -5.79 -0.89 -7.60
N ILE A 40 -5.25 0.05 -8.37
CA ILE A 40 -4.97 1.40 -7.91
C ILE A 40 -6.22 2.24 -8.19
N TRP A 41 -7.00 2.51 -7.15
CA TRP A 41 -8.26 3.24 -7.26
C TRP A 41 -8.15 4.71 -6.84
N ALA A 42 -7.05 5.10 -6.18
CA ALA A 42 -6.75 6.49 -5.86
C ALA A 42 -5.25 6.74 -6.03
N HIS A 43 -4.92 7.78 -6.77
CA HIS A 43 -3.55 8.24 -6.94
C HIS A 43 -3.55 9.75 -7.18
N THR A 44 -3.08 10.47 -6.19
CA THR A 44 -2.94 11.93 -6.22
C THR A 44 -1.53 12.33 -5.77
N ASP A 45 -1.22 13.60 -5.79
CA ASP A 45 0.06 14.10 -5.27
C ASP A 45 0.19 13.94 -3.75
N LEU A 46 -0.90 13.60 -3.07
CA LEU A 46 -0.95 13.53 -1.60
C LEU A 46 -1.12 12.11 -1.06
N TYR A 47 -1.77 11.22 -1.80
CA TYR A 47 -2.07 9.88 -1.32
C TYR A 47 -2.25 8.87 -2.44
N VAL A 48 -2.13 7.60 -2.06
CA VAL A 48 -2.46 6.44 -2.87
C VAL A 48 -3.43 5.55 -2.10
N GLY A 49 -4.43 5.03 -2.80
CA GLY A 49 -5.30 3.96 -2.32
C GLY A 49 -5.30 2.82 -3.31
N LYS A 50 -5.06 1.60 -2.84
CA LYS A 50 -5.10 0.42 -3.69
C LYS A 50 -5.60 -0.81 -2.95
N SER A 51 -6.10 -1.78 -3.71
CA SER A 51 -6.34 -3.13 -3.22
C SER A 51 -5.27 -4.07 -3.77
N ILE A 52 -4.79 -4.95 -2.91
CA ILE A 52 -3.75 -5.94 -3.21
C ILE A 52 -4.41 -7.31 -3.11
N HIS A 53 -4.40 -8.04 -4.23
CA HIS A 53 -5.01 -9.36 -4.32
C HIS A 53 -3.91 -10.40 -4.48
N VAL A 54 -3.70 -11.22 -3.45
CA VAL A 54 -2.64 -12.23 -3.42
C VAL A 54 -3.26 -13.62 -3.43
N ARG A 55 -2.83 -14.47 -4.37
CA ARG A 55 -3.27 -15.86 -4.42
C ARG A 55 -2.71 -16.67 -3.26
N ALA A 56 -3.49 -17.63 -2.78
CA ALA A 56 -3.08 -18.58 -1.75
C ALA A 56 -1.71 -19.19 -2.05
N GLY A 57 -0.82 -19.19 -1.07
CA GLY A 57 0.52 -19.74 -1.18
C GLY A 57 1.55 -18.78 -1.78
N GLU A 58 1.13 -17.65 -2.31
CA GLU A 58 2.02 -16.65 -2.89
C GLU A 58 2.45 -15.60 -1.86
N SER A 59 3.54 -14.92 -2.14
CA SER A 59 4.08 -13.88 -1.27
C SER A 59 4.58 -12.67 -2.05
N LEU A 60 4.55 -11.51 -1.41
CA LEU A 60 5.26 -10.34 -1.90
C LEU A 60 6.74 -10.47 -1.55
N SER A 61 7.57 -9.58 -2.08
CA SER A 61 8.98 -9.51 -1.70
C SER A 61 9.15 -9.12 -0.24
N LEU A 62 10.25 -9.55 0.38
CA LEU A 62 10.76 -8.94 1.59
C LEU A 62 11.34 -7.59 1.19
N GLN A 63 10.78 -6.52 1.71
CA GLN A 63 11.04 -5.17 1.23
C GLN A 63 10.94 -4.13 2.34
N PHE A 64 11.44 -2.95 2.07
CA PHE A 64 11.19 -1.74 2.85
C PHE A 64 11.04 -0.54 1.92
N HIS A 65 10.54 0.56 2.47
CA HIS A 65 10.40 1.83 1.77
C HIS A 65 11.26 2.88 2.47
N GLU A 66 11.88 3.77 1.71
CA GLU A 66 12.70 4.84 2.28
C GLU A 66 11.85 6.01 2.76
N GLU A 67 10.84 6.39 2.01
CA GLU A 67 9.98 7.55 2.27
C GLU A 67 8.50 7.19 2.43
N LYS A 68 8.05 6.17 1.73
CA LYS A 68 6.65 5.76 1.72
C LYS A 68 6.19 5.30 3.11
N ASP A 69 5.12 5.89 3.56
CA ASP A 69 4.38 5.51 4.76
C ASP A 69 3.06 4.88 4.31
N GLU A 70 2.77 3.68 4.76
CA GLU A 70 1.55 2.96 4.37
C GLU A 70 0.86 2.34 5.57
N THR A 71 -0.44 2.14 5.44
CA THR A 71 -1.23 1.32 6.35
C THR A 71 -1.92 0.24 5.53
N LEU A 72 -1.76 -0.99 5.95
CA LEU A 72 -2.38 -2.17 5.35
C LEU A 72 -3.58 -2.60 6.20
N PHE A 73 -4.67 -2.94 5.55
CA PHE A 73 -5.89 -3.41 6.18
C PHE A 73 -6.28 -4.74 5.54
N LEU A 74 -6.42 -5.80 6.33
CA LEU A 74 -6.87 -7.09 5.81
C LEU A 74 -8.39 -7.09 5.65
N LEU A 75 -8.84 -7.04 4.40
CA LEU A 75 -10.27 -7.10 4.08
C LEU A 75 -10.80 -8.52 4.14
N SER A 76 -10.07 -9.49 3.57
CA SER A 76 -10.48 -10.89 3.56
C SER A 76 -9.30 -11.85 3.46
N GLY A 77 -9.47 -13.04 4.02
CA GLY A 77 -8.51 -14.14 3.97
C GLY A 77 -7.64 -14.25 5.21
N GLN A 78 -6.56 -15.05 5.08
CA GLN A 78 -5.59 -15.30 6.14
C GLN A 78 -4.22 -14.87 5.66
N LEU A 79 -3.65 -13.89 6.34
CA LEU A 79 -2.40 -13.25 6.00
C LEU A 79 -1.38 -13.39 7.12
N ARG A 80 -0.21 -13.93 6.77
CA ARG A 80 0.96 -13.94 7.63
C ARG A 80 1.90 -12.82 7.20
N MET A 81 2.37 -12.05 8.17
CA MET A 81 3.36 -11.01 7.95
C MET A 81 4.60 -11.24 8.81
N ARG A 82 5.73 -10.77 8.31
CA ARG A 82 6.94 -10.58 9.11
C ARG A 82 7.34 -9.11 9.01
N VAL A 83 7.64 -8.50 10.12
CA VAL A 83 8.01 -7.10 10.22
C VAL A 83 9.19 -6.92 11.17
N GLY A 84 10.04 -5.96 10.90
CA GLY A 84 11.19 -5.68 11.77
C GLY A 84 12.00 -4.49 11.32
N ARG A 85 12.83 -3.98 12.22
CA ARG A 85 13.73 -2.84 11.96
C ARG A 85 15.05 -3.26 11.28
N GLY A 86 15.24 -4.57 11.08
CA GLY A 86 16.39 -5.16 10.40
C GLY A 86 16.14 -6.63 10.16
N LEU A 87 16.95 -7.25 9.30
CA LEU A 87 16.78 -8.67 8.92
C LEU A 87 16.96 -9.65 10.09
N ASP A 88 17.73 -9.26 11.10
CA ASP A 88 17.98 -10.03 12.31
C ASP A 88 16.93 -9.84 13.41
N ALA A 89 15.99 -8.93 13.20
CA ALA A 89 14.98 -8.53 14.17
C ALA A 89 13.55 -8.68 13.63
N MET A 90 13.33 -9.59 12.69
CA MET A 90 12.02 -9.83 12.09
C MET A 90 11.13 -10.61 13.06
N GLU A 91 9.91 -10.12 13.26
CA GLU A 91 8.88 -10.76 14.05
C GLU A 91 7.71 -11.18 13.17
N GLU A 92 7.14 -12.33 13.47
CA GLU A 92 5.92 -12.80 12.79
C GLU A 92 4.70 -12.14 13.40
N VAL A 93 3.86 -11.58 12.54
CA VAL A 93 2.59 -10.95 12.90
C VAL A 93 1.49 -11.54 12.04
N GLU A 94 0.50 -12.14 12.67
CA GLU A 94 -0.70 -12.59 11.98
C GLU A 94 -1.73 -11.47 11.98
N LEU A 95 -2.13 -11.03 10.78
CA LEU A 95 -3.14 -10.01 10.60
C LEU A 95 -4.49 -10.67 10.38
N GLN A 96 -5.45 -10.33 11.24
CA GLN A 96 -6.82 -10.84 11.15
C GLN A 96 -7.68 -9.94 10.27
N GLU A 97 -8.74 -10.50 9.70
CA GLU A 97 -9.72 -9.70 8.96
C GLU A 97 -10.23 -8.54 9.81
N GLY A 98 -10.23 -7.35 9.24
CA GLY A 98 -10.64 -6.11 9.93
C GLY A 98 -9.54 -5.44 10.74
N GLU A 99 -8.34 -6.01 10.80
CA GLU A 99 -7.21 -5.37 11.45
C GLU A 99 -6.34 -4.60 10.46
N ALA A 100 -5.68 -3.56 10.97
CA ALA A 100 -4.76 -2.73 10.20
C ALA A 100 -3.38 -2.73 10.85
N LEU A 101 -2.36 -2.61 9.99
CA LEU A 101 -0.96 -2.53 10.39
C LEU A 101 -0.28 -1.39 9.63
N ARG A 102 0.30 -0.44 10.36
CA ARG A 102 1.09 0.63 9.77
C ARG A 102 2.50 0.13 9.47
N ILE A 103 2.95 0.38 8.27
CA ILE A 103 4.32 0.15 7.80
C ILE A 103 4.98 1.50 7.62
N GLU A 104 5.74 1.92 8.62
CA GLU A 104 6.50 3.16 8.59
C GLU A 104 7.68 3.06 7.61
N PRO A 105 8.20 4.20 7.11
CA PRO A 105 9.45 4.20 6.36
C PRO A 105 10.57 3.47 7.12
N GLY A 106 11.34 2.66 6.41
CA GLY A 106 12.43 1.88 6.97
C GLY A 106 12.03 0.57 7.66
N LEU A 107 10.74 0.28 7.81
CA LEU A 107 10.30 -0.99 8.38
C LEU A 107 10.37 -2.08 7.31
N TYR A 108 11.19 -3.12 7.55
CA TYR A 108 11.23 -4.32 6.74
C TYR A 108 9.92 -5.09 6.91
N HIS A 109 9.34 -5.52 5.82
CA HIS A 109 8.09 -6.29 5.87
C HIS A 109 8.02 -7.31 4.74
N TRP A 110 7.34 -8.40 5.03
CA TRP A 110 7.09 -9.49 4.11
C TRP A 110 5.67 -9.99 4.33
N MET A 111 4.99 -10.25 3.24
CA MET A 111 3.57 -10.64 3.23
C MET A 111 3.41 -11.97 2.52
N GLU A 112 2.80 -12.94 3.17
CA GLU A 112 2.46 -14.25 2.60
C GLU A 112 0.98 -14.55 2.79
N ALA A 113 0.33 -14.94 1.72
CA ALA A 113 -1.08 -15.34 1.73
C ALA A 113 -1.22 -16.83 2.04
N GLU A 114 -1.86 -17.16 3.15
CA GLU A 114 -2.20 -18.54 3.48
C GLU A 114 -3.42 -19.02 2.69
N THR A 115 -4.38 -18.14 2.48
CA THR A 115 -5.51 -18.27 1.56
C THR A 115 -5.44 -17.15 0.55
N ASP A 116 -6.34 -17.12 -0.43
CA ASP A 116 -6.53 -15.91 -1.23
C ASP A 116 -6.86 -14.75 -0.29
N VAL A 117 -6.15 -13.64 -0.43
CA VAL A 117 -6.34 -12.46 0.42
C VAL A 117 -6.60 -11.21 -0.40
N VAL A 118 -7.36 -10.30 0.20
CA VAL A 118 -7.50 -8.93 -0.27
C VAL A 118 -7.04 -8.01 0.84
N VAL A 119 -6.01 -7.23 0.56
CA VAL A 119 -5.45 -6.21 1.45
C VAL A 119 -5.71 -4.84 0.86
N LEU A 120 -6.21 -3.92 1.65
CA LEU A 120 -6.32 -2.51 1.27
C LEU A 120 -5.09 -1.76 1.75
N GLU A 121 -4.56 -0.91 0.91
CA GLU A 121 -3.44 -0.03 1.23
C GLU A 121 -3.86 1.43 1.11
N ALA A 122 -3.63 2.20 2.15
CA ALA A 122 -3.61 3.65 2.12
C ALA A 122 -2.17 4.10 2.33
N SER A 123 -1.62 4.91 1.43
CA SER A 123 -0.22 5.31 1.51
C SER A 123 0.03 6.72 0.99
N THR A 124 1.22 7.22 1.32
CA THR A 124 1.80 8.39 0.68
C THR A 124 2.09 8.10 -0.80
N PRO A 125 2.31 9.13 -1.66
CA PRO A 125 2.25 8.93 -3.11
C PRO A 125 3.45 8.24 -3.75
N GLU A 126 4.47 7.85 -3.00
CA GLU A 126 5.71 7.23 -3.50
C GLU A 126 5.49 5.77 -3.94
N LEU A 127 4.75 5.55 -5.03
CA LEU A 127 4.40 4.21 -5.53
C LEU A 127 5.61 3.34 -5.87
N ASP A 128 6.68 3.96 -6.39
CA ASP A 128 7.87 3.25 -6.87
C ASP A 128 8.97 3.13 -5.81
N ASP A 129 8.74 3.63 -4.61
CA ASP A 129 9.67 3.55 -3.49
C ASP A 129 9.61 2.16 -2.84
N VAL A 130 10.22 1.19 -3.48
CA VAL A 130 10.32 -0.19 -3.01
C VAL A 130 11.75 -0.66 -3.13
N ILE A 131 12.37 -1.04 -2.00
CA ILE A 131 13.66 -1.71 -1.98
C ILE A 131 13.42 -3.18 -1.63
N ARG A 132 13.60 -4.05 -2.62
CA ARG A 132 13.44 -5.50 -2.48
C ARG A 132 14.72 -6.11 -1.96
N VAL A 133 14.63 -6.81 -0.84
CA VAL A 133 15.76 -7.50 -0.21
C VAL A 133 15.80 -8.96 -0.66
N ARG A 134 14.64 -9.62 -0.69
CA ARG A 134 14.45 -10.97 -1.20
C ARG A 134 13.11 -11.04 -1.93
N ASP A 135 13.11 -11.78 -3.02
CA ASP A 135 11.92 -11.97 -3.83
C ASP A 135 11.90 -13.38 -4.45
N ARG A 136 10.78 -14.08 -4.22
CA ARG A 136 10.53 -15.43 -4.77
C ARG A 136 10.56 -15.46 -6.30
N TYR A 137 10.24 -14.33 -6.94
CA TYR A 137 10.09 -14.20 -8.39
C TYR A 137 11.29 -13.56 -9.09
N GLY A 138 12.41 -13.39 -8.38
CA GLY A 138 13.68 -12.91 -8.94
C GLY A 138 13.74 -11.39 -9.19
N ARG A 139 12.87 -10.59 -8.58
CA ARG A 139 12.87 -9.12 -8.74
C ARG A 139 13.82 -8.38 -7.81
N ALA A 140 14.33 -9.06 -6.77
CA ALA A 140 15.34 -8.48 -5.89
C ALA A 140 16.69 -8.42 -6.60
N PRO A 141 17.56 -7.41 -6.32
CA PRO A 141 18.91 -7.41 -6.83
C PRO A 141 19.65 -8.66 -6.34
N ALA A 142 20.56 -9.18 -7.19
CA ALA A 142 21.43 -10.29 -6.78
C ALA A 142 22.18 -9.87 -5.50
N PRO A 143 22.37 -10.79 -4.52
CA PRO A 143 23.24 -10.51 -3.41
C PRO A 143 24.61 -10.12 -3.99
N ASP A 144 25.20 -9.02 -3.49
CA ASP A 144 26.54 -8.63 -3.84
C ASP A 144 27.43 -9.86 -3.67
N GLY A 145 27.95 -10.34 -4.79
CA GLY A 145 28.92 -11.40 -4.77
C GLY A 145 30.08 -10.90 -3.96
N GLY A 146 30.13 -11.25 -2.70
CA GLY A 146 31.34 -11.09 -1.93
C GLY A 146 32.43 -11.76 -2.75
N ASP A 147 33.35 -10.96 -3.22
CA ASP A 147 34.57 -11.45 -3.82
C ASP A 147 35.29 -12.23 -2.72
N ASP A 148 35.04 -13.51 -2.66
CA ASP A 148 35.88 -14.44 -1.93
C ASP A 148 37.19 -14.58 -2.70
N GLY A 149 37.92 -13.47 -2.70
CA GLY A 149 39.32 -13.47 -3.02
C GLY A 149 40.07 -14.30 -1.98
N GLY A 150 40.04 -15.59 -2.19
CA GLY A 150 40.87 -16.48 -1.43
C GLY A 150 42.27 -16.54 -2.01
#